data_899f78cdb5b328e1d8437dbb968db83b
#
_entry.id   899f78cdb5b328e1d8437dbb968db83b
#
_cell.length_a   1.000
_cell.length_b   1.000
_cell.length_c   1.000
_cell.angle_alpha   90.00
_cell.angle_beta   90.00
_cell.angle_gamma   90.00
#
_symmetry.space_group_name_H-M   'P 1'
#
loop_
_entity.id
_entity.type
_entity.pdbx_description
1 polymer ?
#
loop_
_entity_poly.entity_id
_entity_poly.type
_entity_poly.pdbx_seq_one_letter_code
_entity_poly.pdbx_strand_id
1 'polypeptide(L)'
;MAQGLLRTLPQILAERVRPLTSAPPVGAFVLVWCRCALRGHENPVLDVALAAGDALGLPVFVVQGLSERHPYMNDRHATFMLECARDLHAELAARGIGSALHVERPGHRGPPLITLGQRAALIVVDECPVPPLRQWTDALAR
;
A
#
# COMPACT_ATOMS: atom_id res chain seq x y z
N MET A 1 6.74 -18.91 -7.29
CA MET A 1 7.53 -17.68 -7.24
C MET A 1 7.21 -16.82 -6.01
N ALA A 2 5.94 -16.58 -5.66
CA ALA A 2 5.59 -15.90 -4.39
C ALA A 2 6.16 -16.60 -3.15
N GLN A 3 6.20 -17.93 -3.13
CA GLN A 3 6.82 -18.70 -2.05
C GLN A 3 8.34 -18.51 -1.94
N GLY A 4 9.02 -18.22 -3.06
CA GLY A 4 10.45 -17.90 -3.06
C GLY A 4 10.73 -16.59 -2.32
N LEU A 5 9.94 -15.54 -2.62
CA LEU A 5 10.04 -14.25 -1.96
C LEU A 5 9.71 -14.34 -0.46
N LEU A 6 8.69 -15.13 -0.07
CA LEU A 6 8.37 -15.34 1.35
C LEU A 6 9.54 -15.93 2.14
N ARG A 7 10.38 -16.76 1.53
CA ARG A 7 11.56 -17.35 2.17
C ARG A 7 12.69 -16.34 2.40
N THR A 8 12.68 -15.21 1.73
CA THR A 8 13.65 -14.13 1.92
C THR A 8 13.24 -13.14 3.01
N LEU A 9 11.95 -13.17 3.41
CA LEU A 9 11.45 -12.32 4.48
C LEU A 9 11.88 -12.85 5.86
N PRO A 10 12.10 -11.97 6.85
CA PRO A 10 12.20 -12.39 8.25
C PRO A 10 11.00 -13.24 8.65
N GLN A 11 11.25 -14.32 9.42
CA GLN A 11 10.21 -15.31 9.76
C GLN A 11 8.95 -14.66 10.36
N ILE A 12 9.11 -13.71 11.28
CA ILE A 12 7.99 -13.00 11.93
C ILE A 12 7.11 -12.23 10.93
N LEU A 13 7.66 -11.77 9.81
CA LEU A 13 6.93 -11.14 8.73
C LEU A 13 6.30 -12.19 7.80
N ALA A 14 7.07 -13.21 7.43
CA ALA A 14 6.62 -14.26 6.53
C ALA A 14 5.36 -14.99 7.05
N GLU A 15 5.28 -15.25 8.35
CA GLU A 15 4.13 -15.90 8.99
C GLU A 15 2.84 -15.06 8.93
N ARG A 16 2.95 -13.75 8.69
CA ARG A 16 1.82 -12.81 8.62
C ARG A 16 1.44 -12.43 7.18
N VAL A 17 2.18 -12.92 6.20
CA VAL A 17 1.93 -12.61 4.79
C VAL A 17 1.16 -13.71 4.12
N ARG A 18 0.08 -13.34 3.43
CA ARG A 18 -0.70 -14.22 2.58
C ARG A 18 -0.60 -13.75 1.13
N PRO A 19 0.03 -14.52 0.22
CA PRO A 19 -0.01 -14.22 -1.21
C PRO A 19 -1.43 -14.25 -1.75
N LEU A 20 -1.82 -13.22 -2.51
CA LEU A 20 -3.12 -13.14 -3.16
C LEU A 20 -3.06 -13.65 -4.61
N THR A 21 -1.86 -13.63 -5.21
CA THR A 21 -1.62 -14.08 -6.58
C THR A 21 -0.39 -14.96 -6.66
N SER A 22 -0.28 -15.76 -7.70
CA SER A 22 0.90 -16.58 -8.02
C SER A 22 1.79 -15.93 -9.10
N ALA A 23 1.43 -14.74 -9.58
CA ALA A 23 2.18 -14.04 -10.61
C ALA A 23 3.63 -13.76 -10.19
N PRO A 24 4.60 -13.78 -11.13
CA PRO A 24 5.95 -13.37 -10.84
C PRO A 24 6.02 -11.85 -10.56
N PRO A 25 6.91 -11.39 -9.65
CA PRO A 25 7.09 -9.97 -9.39
C PRO A 25 7.89 -9.33 -10.53
N VAL A 26 7.20 -8.76 -11.51
CA VAL A 26 7.79 -8.09 -12.67
C VAL A 26 7.30 -6.65 -12.72
N GLY A 27 8.20 -5.68 -12.56
CA GLY A 27 7.88 -4.26 -12.58
C GLY A 27 9.02 -3.40 -12.05
N ALA A 28 8.74 -2.11 -11.86
CA ALA A 28 9.76 -1.11 -11.57
C ALA A 28 9.93 -0.79 -10.07
N PHE A 29 8.98 -1.16 -9.24
CA PHE A 29 8.98 -0.85 -7.80
C PHE A 29 8.03 -1.78 -7.03
N VAL A 30 8.19 -1.82 -5.71
CA VAL A 30 7.22 -2.41 -4.78
C VAL A 30 6.24 -1.31 -4.35
N LEU A 31 4.95 -1.53 -4.56
CA LEU A 31 3.88 -0.60 -4.21
C LEU A 31 3.26 -0.98 -2.87
N VAL A 32 3.18 -0.04 -1.95
CA VAL A 32 2.39 -0.17 -0.72
C VAL A 32 1.08 0.60 -0.88
N TRP A 33 -0.03 -0.10 -0.80
CA TRP A 33 -1.32 0.57 -0.64
C TRP A 33 -1.63 0.72 0.85
N CYS A 34 -1.33 1.91 1.39
CA CYS A 34 -1.45 2.22 2.80
C CYS A 34 -2.89 2.67 3.14
N ARG A 35 -3.61 1.87 3.94
CA ARG A 35 -5.03 2.11 4.27
C ARG A 35 -5.30 2.21 5.76
N CYS A 36 -4.74 1.33 6.58
CA CYS A 36 -5.07 1.19 7.98
C CYS A 36 -3.96 1.73 8.88
N ALA A 37 -2.72 1.29 8.70
CA ALA A 37 -1.57 1.77 9.49
C ALA A 37 -0.93 3.01 8.83
N LEU A 38 -1.50 4.20 9.07
CA LEU A 38 -1.08 5.46 8.44
C LEU A 38 0.14 6.07 9.15
N ARG A 39 1.23 5.30 9.26
CA ARG A 39 2.48 5.74 9.92
C ARG A 39 3.69 5.09 9.24
N GLY A 40 4.83 5.78 9.26
CA GLY A 40 6.08 5.30 8.65
C GLY A 40 6.95 4.45 9.56
N HIS A 41 6.53 4.19 10.80
CA HIS A 41 7.21 3.39 11.80
C HIS A 41 6.26 2.31 12.35
N GLU A 42 6.80 1.22 12.91
CA GLU A 42 6.02 0.11 13.49
C GLU A 42 4.84 -0.32 12.56
N ASN A 43 5.12 -0.39 11.27
CA ASN A 43 4.13 -0.69 10.24
C ASN A 43 4.50 -1.99 9.52
N PRO A 44 3.89 -3.13 9.90
CA PRO A 44 4.23 -4.43 9.32
C PRO A 44 4.05 -4.51 7.81
N VAL A 45 3.13 -3.75 7.23
CA VAL A 45 2.92 -3.69 5.77
C VAL A 45 4.12 -3.04 5.09
N LEU A 46 4.60 -1.93 5.67
CA LEU A 46 5.80 -1.24 5.18
C LEU A 46 7.06 -2.10 5.37
N ASP A 47 7.18 -2.79 6.51
CA ASP A 47 8.33 -3.67 6.80
C ASP A 47 8.41 -4.82 5.79
N VAL A 48 7.27 -5.45 5.46
CA VAL A 48 7.19 -6.48 4.40
C VAL A 48 7.59 -5.89 3.05
N ALA A 49 7.10 -4.69 2.71
CA ALA A 49 7.41 -4.06 1.43
C ALA A 49 8.90 -3.69 1.31
N LEU A 50 9.51 -3.21 2.38
CA LEU A 50 10.94 -2.89 2.42
C LEU A 50 11.79 -4.16 2.26
N ALA A 51 11.49 -5.21 3.02
CA ALA A 51 12.19 -6.48 2.90
C ALA A 51 12.03 -7.12 1.50
N ALA A 52 10.84 -6.99 0.89
CA ALA A 52 10.60 -7.43 -0.48
C ALA A 52 11.36 -6.56 -1.50
N GLY A 53 11.41 -5.25 -1.29
CA GLY A 53 12.19 -4.31 -2.11
C GLY A 53 13.67 -4.64 -2.10
N ASP A 54 14.24 -4.89 -0.93
CA ASP A 54 15.64 -5.30 -0.77
C ASP A 54 15.92 -6.63 -1.49
N ALA A 55 15.05 -7.63 -1.32
CA ALA A 55 15.19 -8.94 -1.97
C ALA A 55 15.08 -8.89 -3.50
N LEU A 56 14.34 -7.93 -4.04
CA LEU A 56 14.12 -7.74 -5.47
C LEU A 56 15.08 -6.70 -6.08
N GLY A 57 15.81 -5.94 -5.27
CA GLY A 57 16.62 -4.79 -5.72
C GLY A 57 15.76 -3.64 -6.26
N LEU A 58 14.55 -3.44 -5.74
CA LEU A 58 13.58 -2.47 -6.24
C LEU A 58 13.23 -1.42 -5.17
N PRO A 59 12.99 -0.16 -5.57
CA PRO A 59 12.52 0.86 -4.66
C PRO A 59 11.10 0.58 -4.17
N VAL A 60 10.77 1.10 -2.99
CA VAL A 60 9.41 1.06 -2.42
C VAL A 60 8.71 2.40 -2.65
N PHE A 61 7.44 2.35 -3.03
CA PHE A 61 6.58 3.52 -3.18
C PHE A 61 5.28 3.32 -2.42
N VAL A 62 4.89 4.31 -1.62
CA VAL A 62 3.69 4.25 -0.77
C VAL A 62 2.60 5.13 -1.34
N VAL A 63 1.40 4.59 -1.53
CA VAL A 63 0.24 5.34 -1.99
C VAL A 63 -0.91 5.26 -0.99
N GLN A 64 -1.54 6.41 -0.75
CA GLN A 64 -2.78 6.53 0.00
C GLN A 64 -3.89 7.07 -0.91
N GLY A 65 -5.14 6.71 -0.63
CA GLY A 65 -6.32 7.23 -1.30
C GLY A 65 -7.29 7.83 -0.30
N LEU A 66 -7.81 9.02 -0.60
CA LEU A 66 -8.89 9.66 0.12
C LEU A 66 -10.02 9.95 -0.87
N SER A 67 -11.22 9.41 -0.63
CA SER A 67 -12.38 9.60 -1.48
C SER A 67 -13.49 10.32 -0.75
N GLU A 68 -13.98 11.42 -1.32
CA GLU A 68 -15.17 12.13 -0.83
C GLU A 68 -16.46 11.30 -0.94
N ARG A 69 -16.45 10.25 -1.76
CA ARG A 69 -17.60 9.36 -1.99
C ARG A 69 -17.72 8.22 -0.99
N HIS A 70 -16.76 8.10 -0.06
CA HIS A 70 -16.87 7.09 0.97
C HIS A 70 -18.11 7.37 1.85
N PRO A 71 -19.00 6.38 2.07
CA PRO A 71 -20.30 6.62 2.71
C PRO A 71 -20.22 7.17 4.13
N TYR A 72 -19.08 6.98 4.79
CA TYR A 72 -18.84 7.49 6.15
C TYR A 72 -17.89 8.69 6.18
N MET A 73 -17.60 9.29 5.02
CA MET A 73 -16.72 10.46 4.94
C MET A 73 -17.44 11.69 5.49
N ASN A 74 -16.75 12.40 6.37
CA ASN A 74 -17.15 13.70 6.88
C ASN A 74 -15.90 14.55 7.10
N ASP A 75 -16.08 15.84 7.37
CA ASP A 75 -14.97 16.78 7.50
C ASP A 75 -13.97 16.38 8.58
N ARG A 76 -14.44 15.87 9.71
CA ARG A 76 -13.58 15.38 10.79
C ARG A 76 -12.72 14.20 10.34
N HIS A 77 -13.31 13.23 9.64
CA HIS A 77 -12.59 12.07 9.12
C HIS A 77 -11.60 12.50 8.04
N ALA A 78 -12.02 13.38 7.11
CA ALA A 78 -11.14 13.89 6.07
C ALA A 78 -9.94 14.65 6.66
N THR A 79 -10.16 15.52 7.65
CA THR A 79 -9.08 16.23 8.35
C THR A 79 -8.09 15.26 8.99
N PHE A 80 -8.58 14.28 9.74
CA PHE A 80 -7.74 13.25 10.36
C PHE A 80 -6.89 12.51 9.32
N MET A 81 -7.50 12.07 8.21
CA MET A 81 -6.79 11.35 7.15
C MET A 81 -5.72 12.22 6.47
N LEU A 82 -5.99 13.51 6.27
CA LEU A 82 -5.03 14.45 5.69
C LEU A 82 -3.86 14.73 6.63
N GLU A 83 -4.11 14.87 7.93
CA GLU A 83 -3.08 15.03 8.93
C GLU A 83 -2.19 13.78 9.03
N CYS A 84 -2.80 12.59 9.08
CA CYS A 84 -2.06 11.33 9.02
C CYS A 84 -1.21 11.20 7.75
N ALA A 85 -1.75 11.60 6.60
CA ALA A 85 -1.02 11.56 5.34
C ALA A 85 0.18 12.50 5.32
N ARG A 86 0.03 13.71 5.89
CA ARG A 86 1.12 14.68 6.03
C ARG A 86 2.25 14.11 6.88
N ASP A 87 1.91 13.55 8.03
CA ASP A 87 2.88 13.02 8.99
C ASP A 87 3.58 11.78 8.43
N LEU A 88 2.83 10.85 7.82
CA LEU A 88 3.37 9.71 7.10
C LEU A 88 4.32 10.13 5.98
N HIS A 89 3.94 11.13 5.16
CA HIS A 89 4.79 11.62 4.08
C HIS A 89 6.12 12.17 4.61
N ALA A 90 6.10 12.93 5.71
CA ALA A 90 7.30 13.45 6.35
C ALA A 90 8.21 12.32 6.87
N GLU A 91 7.65 11.30 7.53
CA GLU A 91 8.41 10.15 8.03
C GLU A 91 9.04 9.34 6.88
N LEU A 92 8.30 9.11 5.80
CA LEU A 92 8.77 8.37 4.63
C LEU A 92 9.87 9.14 3.88
N ALA A 93 9.66 10.46 3.69
CA ALA A 93 10.64 11.34 3.05
C ALA A 93 11.98 11.37 3.80
N ALA A 94 11.94 11.42 5.14
CA ALA A 94 13.13 11.34 5.99
C ALA A 94 13.93 10.04 5.82
N ARG A 95 13.27 8.97 5.34
CA ARG A 95 13.86 7.65 5.04
C ARG A 95 14.18 7.46 3.57
N GLY A 96 13.97 8.46 2.72
CA GLY A 96 14.17 8.38 1.28
C GLY A 96 13.13 7.53 0.54
N ILE A 97 11.97 7.28 1.15
CA ILE A 97 10.88 6.47 0.57
C ILE A 97 9.89 7.41 -0.13
N GLY A 98 9.62 7.15 -1.40
CA GLY A 98 8.64 7.91 -2.18
C GLY A 98 7.21 7.63 -1.72
N SER A 99 6.37 8.68 -1.65
CA SER A 99 4.96 8.52 -1.31
C SER A 99 4.07 9.53 -2.02
N ALA A 100 2.79 9.20 -2.16
CA ALA A 100 1.77 10.09 -2.69
C ALA A 100 0.43 9.88 -2.00
N LEU A 101 -0.32 10.97 -1.85
CA LEU A 101 -1.73 10.97 -1.48
C LEU A 101 -2.56 11.34 -2.70
N HIS A 102 -3.49 10.45 -3.09
CA HIS A 102 -4.50 10.76 -4.08
C HIS A 102 -5.78 11.20 -3.38
N VAL A 103 -6.17 12.46 -3.57
CA VAL A 103 -7.45 12.97 -3.12
C VAL A 103 -8.44 12.93 -4.29
N GLU A 104 -9.41 12.02 -4.21
CA GLU A 104 -10.46 11.90 -5.20
C GLU A 104 -11.42 13.08 -5.09
N ARG A 105 -11.61 13.78 -6.20
CA ARG A 105 -12.48 14.97 -6.30
C ARG A 105 -13.01 15.11 -7.73
N PRO A 106 -14.03 15.95 -7.99
CA PRO A 106 -14.48 16.21 -9.37
C PRO A 106 -13.30 16.53 -10.30
N GLY A 107 -13.23 15.87 -11.45
CA GLY A 107 -12.13 16.00 -12.41
C GLY A 107 -10.86 15.17 -12.09
N HIS A 108 -10.76 14.57 -10.90
CA HIS A 108 -9.62 13.76 -10.46
C HIS A 108 -10.08 12.44 -9.82
N ARG A 109 -10.92 11.68 -10.56
CA ARG A 109 -11.54 10.43 -10.08
C ARG A 109 -10.95 9.16 -10.72
N GLY A 110 -9.78 9.26 -11.33
CA GLY A 110 -9.10 8.10 -11.91
C GLY A 110 -8.64 7.10 -10.84
N PRO A 111 -8.48 5.81 -11.17
CA PRO A 111 -7.99 4.78 -10.26
C PRO A 111 -6.45 4.76 -10.22
N PRO A 112 -5.78 5.64 -9.42
CA PRO A 112 -4.32 5.75 -9.41
C PRO A 112 -3.67 4.44 -8.97
N LEU A 113 -4.32 3.69 -8.09
CA LEU A 113 -3.82 2.40 -7.62
C LEU A 113 -3.69 1.38 -8.76
N ILE A 114 -4.67 1.33 -9.67
CA ILE A 114 -4.62 0.41 -10.82
C ILE A 114 -3.48 0.84 -11.76
N THR A 115 -3.39 2.12 -12.08
CA THR A 115 -2.34 2.65 -12.96
C THR A 115 -0.93 2.41 -12.40
N LEU A 116 -0.74 2.63 -11.09
CA LEU A 116 0.51 2.34 -10.41
C LEU A 116 0.77 0.83 -10.32
N GLY A 117 -0.28 0.06 -10.01
CA GLY A 117 -0.21 -1.40 -9.89
C GLY A 117 0.25 -2.09 -11.16
N GLN A 118 -0.14 -1.61 -12.32
CA GLN A 118 0.30 -2.13 -13.63
C GLN A 118 1.81 -1.98 -13.87
N ARG A 119 2.47 -1.08 -13.13
CA ARG A 119 3.92 -0.83 -13.22
C ARG A 119 4.69 -1.39 -12.03
N ALA A 120 4.00 -1.80 -10.99
CA ALA A 120 4.59 -2.37 -9.78
C ALA A 120 4.95 -3.84 -10.00
N ALA A 121 6.11 -4.25 -9.47
CA ALA A 121 6.50 -5.66 -9.42
C ALA A 121 5.68 -6.43 -8.38
N LEU A 122 5.30 -5.75 -7.31
CA LEU A 122 4.56 -6.31 -6.20
C LEU A 122 3.68 -5.23 -5.57
N ILE A 123 2.49 -5.59 -5.15
CA ILE A 123 1.62 -4.74 -4.33
C ILE A 123 1.50 -5.37 -2.94
N VAL A 124 1.84 -4.61 -1.92
CA VAL A 124 1.69 -5.00 -0.51
C VAL A 124 0.57 -4.18 0.10
N VAL A 125 -0.33 -4.86 0.79
CA VAL A 125 -1.51 -4.23 1.37
C VAL A 125 -1.88 -4.91 2.68
N ASP A 126 -2.41 -4.15 3.63
CA ASP A 126 -2.98 -4.69 4.85
C ASP A 126 -4.28 -5.47 4.58
N GLU A 127 -4.42 -6.62 5.19
CA GLU A 127 -5.66 -7.39 5.12
C GLU A 127 -6.71 -6.75 6.04
N CYS A 128 -7.83 -6.35 5.45
CA CYS A 128 -8.98 -5.87 6.19
C CYS A 128 -10.18 -6.79 5.90
N PRO A 129 -10.74 -7.49 6.90
CA PRO A 129 -11.78 -8.49 6.69
C PRO A 129 -13.16 -7.89 6.42
N VAL A 130 -13.34 -6.57 6.61
CA VAL A 130 -14.65 -5.90 6.49
C VAL A 130 -14.82 -5.18 5.15
N PRO A 131 -16.05 -5.16 4.59
CA PRO A 131 -16.39 -4.33 3.44
C PRO A 131 -16.27 -2.83 3.78
N PRO A 132 -15.96 -1.97 2.80
CA PRO A 132 -15.66 -2.28 1.40
C PRO A 132 -14.20 -2.69 1.14
N LEU A 133 -13.30 -2.56 2.15
CA LEU A 133 -11.86 -2.75 1.99
C LEU A 133 -11.50 -4.16 1.52
N ARG A 134 -12.19 -5.19 2.02
CA ARG A 134 -12.03 -6.56 1.56
C ARG A 134 -12.35 -6.69 0.08
N GLN A 135 -13.48 -6.14 -0.37
CA GLN A 135 -13.91 -6.22 -1.77
C GLN A 135 -12.92 -5.54 -2.71
N TRP A 136 -12.33 -4.43 -2.28
CA TRP A 136 -11.30 -3.73 -3.06
C TRP A 136 -10.00 -4.54 -3.15
N THR A 137 -9.60 -5.23 -2.07
CA THR A 137 -8.45 -6.13 -2.09
C THR A 137 -8.68 -7.30 -3.05
N ASP A 138 -9.86 -7.91 -2.99
CA ASP A 138 -10.25 -9.03 -3.87
C ASP A 138 -10.33 -8.59 -5.35
N ALA A 139 -10.74 -7.35 -5.60
CA ALA A 139 -10.77 -6.78 -6.95
C ALA A 139 -9.36 -6.50 -7.50
N LEU A 140 -8.44 -6.09 -6.64
CA LEU A 140 -7.05 -5.81 -7.00
C LEU A 140 -6.28 -7.11 -7.32
N ALA A 141 -6.66 -8.23 -6.70
CA ALA A 141 -6.02 -9.54 -6.88
C ALA A 141 -6.44 -10.28 -8.16
N ARG A 142 -7.43 -9.77 -8.90
CA ARG A 142 -7.93 -10.31 -10.19
C ARG A 142 -7.20 -9.73 -11.37
#